data_c3c28815bfff7a104de6195b73d1b9ae
#
_entry.id   c3c28815bfff7a104de6195b73d1b9ae
#
_cell.length_a   1.000
_cell.length_b   1.000
_cell.length_c   1.000
_cell.angle_alpha   90.00
_cell.angle_beta   90.00
_cell.angle_gamma   90.00
#
_symmetry.space_group_name_H-M   'P 1'
#
loop_
_entity.id
_entity.type
_entity.pdbx_description
1 polymer ?
#
loop_
_entity_poly.entity_id
_entity_poly.type
_entity_poly.pdbx_seq_one_letter_code
_entity_poly.pdbx_strand_id
1 'polypeptide(L)'
;LALLTILTLAAPLYAGDPLKMYPFKRLQPPSPEMWFGSDNLGRDVFARTIFGARISLMVGLLSAASAAVIGLLIGVVAGYSRSFDNVVMRVMDGLMSIPTILLAIALISLTGPGIGILIVAIAIPETPAVARLVRSVVLGVRGRPYVEAALCGGARLPKVLWRHILPSTIPALMVQAATVCASAILTEAGLSFLGVGVPPEIPSWGNMIASSRLYLAIAPMTIFAPGACLAVTVLAVNLLGDGLRDMFDPRAKRRR
;
A
#
# COMPACT_ATOMS: atom_id res chain seq x y z
N LEU A 1 12.83 3.92 5.45
CA LEU A 1 12.27 3.44 4.18
C LEU A 1 13.33 3.44 3.08
N ALA A 2 14.03 4.56 2.81
CA ALA A 2 15.07 4.65 1.78
C ALA A 2 16.16 3.58 1.95
N LEU A 3 16.64 3.35 3.17
CA LEU A 3 17.62 2.29 3.45
C LEU A 3 17.07 0.90 3.10
N LEU A 4 15.84 0.59 3.49
CA LEU A 4 15.18 -0.67 3.15
C LEU A 4 15.03 -0.85 1.63
N THR A 5 14.63 0.20 0.92
CA THR A 5 14.50 0.15 -0.55
C THR A 5 15.86 -0.09 -1.22
N ILE A 6 16.91 0.58 -0.75
CA ILE A 6 18.28 0.38 -1.27
C ILE A 6 18.75 -1.04 -1.00
N LEU A 7 18.59 -1.54 0.23
CA LEU A 7 18.95 -2.92 0.58
C LEU A 7 18.21 -3.94 -0.27
N THR A 8 16.91 -3.75 -0.49
CA THR A 8 16.13 -4.68 -1.31
C THR A 8 16.48 -4.62 -2.80
N LEU A 9 16.82 -3.46 -3.34
CA LEU A 9 17.31 -3.32 -4.72
C LEU A 9 18.69 -3.94 -4.91
N ALA A 10 19.58 -3.80 -3.92
CA ALA A 10 20.91 -4.39 -3.93
C ALA A 10 20.89 -5.90 -3.56
N ALA A 11 19.75 -6.48 -3.18
CA ALA A 11 19.63 -7.88 -2.75
C ALA A 11 20.36 -8.90 -3.66
N PRO A 12 20.32 -8.81 -5.00
CA PRO A 12 21.00 -9.77 -5.87
C PRO A 12 22.53 -9.78 -5.71
N LEU A 13 23.11 -8.73 -5.11
CA LEU A 13 24.58 -8.62 -4.95
C LEU A 13 25.09 -9.35 -3.70
N TYR A 14 24.27 -9.53 -2.66
CA TYR A 14 24.70 -10.05 -1.37
C TYR A 14 23.78 -11.12 -0.76
N ALA A 15 22.51 -11.16 -1.16
CA ALA A 15 21.59 -12.18 -0.71
C ALA A 15 21.57 -13.32 -1.74
N GLY A 16 21.72 -14.55 -1.26
CA GLY A 16 21.66 -15.75 -2.10
C GLY A 16 20.33 -15.90 -2.85
N ASP A 17 20.18 -16.96 -3.64
CA ASP A 17 18.94 -17.25 -4.36
C ASP A 17 17.82 -17.59 -3.36
N PRO A 18 16.73 -16.80 -3.28
CA PRO A 18 15.62 -17.01 -2.34
C PRO A 18 14.77 -18.24 -2.66
N LEU A 19 14.93 -18.84 -3.86
CA LEU A 19 14.17 -20.00 -4.32
C LEU A 19 14.95 -21.30 -4.18
N LYS A 20 16.28 -21.23 -3.98
CA LYS A 20 17.12 -22.42 -3.89
C LYS A 20 16.76 -23.24 -2.65
N MET A 21 16.40 -24.51 -2.87
CA MET A 21 16.00 -25.44 -1.83
C MET A 21 17.14 -26.38 -1.46
N TYR A 22 17.35 -26.58 -0.16
CA TYR A 22 18.31 -27.55 0.38
C TYR A 22 17.57 -28.55 1.29
N PRO A 23 17.02 -29.66 0.77
CA PRO A 23 16.17 -30.58 1.53
C PRO A 23 16.84 -31.14 2.80
N PHE A 24 18.16 -31.24 2.82
CA PHE A 24 18.93 -31.71 3.99
C PHE A 24 19.17 -30.63 5.05
N LYS A 25 18.91 -29.34 4.71
CA LYS A 25 19.09 -28.19 5.63
C LYS A 25 17.72 -27.60 6.06
N ARG A 26 16.71 -28.44 6.28
CA ARG A 26 15.37 -27.97 6.71
C ARG A 26 15.38 -27.54 8.15
N LEU A 27 14.71 -26.40 8.46
CA LEU A 27 14.48 -25.88 9.81
C LEU A 27 15.79 -25.77 10.64
N GLN A 28 16.90 -25.49 9.99
CA GLN A 28 18.18 -25.33 10.65
C GLN A 28 18.25 -23.98 11.39
N PRO A 29 18.89 -23.93 12.57
CA PRO A 29 19.11 -22.68 13.28
C PRO A 29 20.02 -21.72 12.51
N PRO A 30 20.09 -20.45 12.91
CA PRO A 30 21.01 -19.48 12.35
C PRO A 30 22.46 -19.99 12.31
N SER A 31 23.13 -19.78 11.18
CA SER A 31 24.53 -20.21 10.94
C SER A 31 25.26 -19.15 10.10
N PRO A 32 26.62 -19.21 10.01
CA PRO A 32 27.39 -18.29 9.16
C PRO A 32 27.00 -18.34 7.68
N GLU A 33 26.49 -19.46 7.20
CA GLU A 33 26.03 -19.65 5.81
C GLU A 33 24.57 -19.18 5.62
N MET A 34 23.72 -19.26 6.67
CA MET A 34 22.32 -18.89 6.68
C MET A 34 22.02 -18.07 7.92
N TRP A 35 22.14 -16.75 7.84
CA TRP A 35 22.10 -15.83 8.98
C TRP A 35 20.81 -15.93 9.83
N PHE A 36 19.68 -16.18 9.21
CA PHE A 36 18.39 -16.37 9.89
C PHE A 36 17.92 -17.83 9.90
N GLY A 37 18.83 -18.77 9.54
CA GLY A 37 18.51 -20.18 9.40
C GLY A 37 17.72 -20.47 8.12
N SER A 38 17.09 -21.63 8.09
CA SER A 38 16.35 -22.13 6.92
C SER A 38 14.88 -22.41 7.23
N ASP A 39 14.05 -22.35 6.18
CA ASP A 39 12.63 -22.65 6.26
C ASP A 39 12.33 -24.17 6.16
N ASN A 40 11.04 -24.52 6.12
CA ASN A 40 10.55 -25.89 6.01
C ASN A 40 10.94 -26.61 4.70
N LEU A 41 11.44 -25.89 3.70
CA LEU A 41 11.95 -26.44 2.44
C LEU A 41 13.49 -26.32 2.35
N GLY A 42 14.15 -25.83 3.41
CA GLY A 42 15.59 -25.62 3.45
C GLY A 42 16.03 -24.37 2.68
N ARG A 43 15.15 -23.42 2.42
CA ARG A 43 15.51 -22.14 1.75
C ARG A 43 16.03 -21.14 2.78
N ASP A 44 16.94 -20.27 2.36
CA ASP A 44 17.54 -19.25 3.22
C ASP A 44 16.49 -18.18 3.62
N VAL A 45 16.22 -18.10 4.92
CA VAL A 45 15.25 -17.14 5.49
C VAL A 45 15.71 -15.70 5.30
N PHE A 46 17.02 -15.41 5.40
CA PHE A 46 17.55 -14.06 5.18
C PHE A 46 17.30 -13.60 3.74
N ALA A 47 17.74 -14.40 2.76
CA ALA A 47 17.54 -14.09 1.35
C ALA A 47 16.05 -13.88 1.06
N ARG A 48 15.16 -14.78 1.52
CA ARG A 48 13.71 -14.67 1.32
C ARG A 48 13.12 -13.42 1.99
N THR A 49 13.60 -13.02 3.16
CA THR A 49 13.13 -11.82 3.86
C THR A 49 13.44 -10.55 3.06
N ILE A 50 14.67 -10.46 2.52
CA ILE A 50 15.09 -9.31 1.72
C ILE A 50 14.38 -9.27 0.36
N PHE A 51 14.31 -10.40 -0.35
CA PHE A 51 13.57 -10.47 -1.62
C PHE A 51 12.06 -10.30 -1.44
N GLY A 52 11.51 -10.79 -0.32
CA GLY A 52 10.10 -10.62 0.02
C GLY A 52 9.71 -9.15 0.20
N ALA A 53 10.61 -8.32 0.68
CA ALA A 53 10.41 -6.88 0.78
C ALA A 53 10.07 -6.23 -0.58
N ARG A 54 10.67 -6.69 -1.69
CA ARG A 54 10.37 -6.17 -3.04
C ARG A 54 8.92 -6.36 -3.40
N ILE A 55 8.41 -7.56 -3.16
CA ILE A 55 7.03 -7.91 -3.52
C ILE A 55 6.05 -7.16 -2.62
N SER A 56 6.26 -7.19 -1.29
CA SER A 56 5.36 -6.49 -0.35
C SER A 56 5.36 -4.97 -0.57
N LEU A 57 6.54 -4.35 -0.83
CA LEU A 57 6.62 -2.93 -1.17
C LEU A 57 5.98 -2.62 -2.53
N MET A 58 6.22 -3.44 -3.54
CA MET A 58 5.62 -3.27 -4.88
C MET A 58 4.10 -3.32 -4.82
N VAL A 59 3.54 -4.33 -4.14
CA VAL A 59 2.09 -4.45 -3.96
C VAL A 59 1.54 -3.23 -3.20
N GLY A 60 2.17 -2.84 -2.08
CA GLY A 60 1.76 -1.68 -1.31
C GLY A 60 1.75 -0.38 -2.11
N LEU A 61 2.85 -0.09 -2.81
CA LEU A 61 3.00 1.12 -3.61
C LEU A 61 2.06 1.16 -4.81
N LEU A 62 1.94 0.07 -5.56
CA LEU A 62 1.08 0.02 -6.74
C LEU A 62 -0.40 0.05 -6.37
N SER A 63 -0.80 -0.61 -5.27
CA SER A 63 -2.18 -0.50 -4.77
C SER A 63 -2.51 0.92 -4.32
N ALA A 64 -1.59 1.57 -3.58
CA ALA A 64 -1.76 2.95 -3.15
C ALA A 64 -1.80 3.92 -4.33
N ALA A 65 -0.93 3.77 -5.32
CA ALA A 65 -0.94 4.58 -6.53
C ALA A 65 -2.24 4.41 -7.33
N SER A 66 -2.70 3.18 -7.50
CA SER A 66 -3.96 2.88 -8.19
C SER A 66 -5.16 3.49 -7.47
N ALA A 67 -5.26 3.31 -6.15
CA ALA A 67 -6.32 3.89 -5.34
C ALA A 67 -6.25 5.43 -5.34
N ALA A 68 -5.04 6.01 -5.29
CA ALA A 68 -4.84 7.45 -5.35
C ALA A 68 -5.27 8.04 -6.68
N VAL A 69 -4.91 7.43 -7.81
CA VAL A 69 -5.30 7.91 -9.15
C VAL A 69 -6.80 7.79 -9.35
N ILE A 70 -7.38 6.62 -9.09
CA ILE A 70 -8.82 6.39 -9.28
C ILE A 70 -9.63 7.28 -8.32
N GLY A 71 -9.25 7.33 -7.04
CA GLY A 71 -9.90 8.15 -6.03
C GLY A 71 -9.79 9.64 -6.31
N LEU A 72 -8.65 10.11 -6.84
CA LEU A 72 -8.47 11.50 -7.29
C LEU A 72 -9.46 11.85 -8.41
N LEU A 73 -9.53 11.02 -9.45
CA LEU A 73 -10.44 11.26 -10.58
C LEU A 73 -11.90 11.30 -10.12
N ILE A 74 -12.32 10.31 -9.35
CA ILE A 74 -13.68 10.24 -8.80
C ILE A 74 -13.95 11.43 -7.88
N GLY A 75 -13.06 11.74 -6.95
CA GLY A 75 -13.22 12.79 -5.96
C GLY A 75 -13.29 14.20 -6.57
N VAL A 76 -12.47 14.47 -7.60
CA VAL A 76 -12.48 15.75 -8.32
C VAL A 76 -13.82 15.94 -9.05
N VAL A 77 -14.27 14.92 -9.78
CA VAL A 77 -15.55 15.00 -10.54
C VAL A 77 -16.73 15.11 -9.57
N ALA A 78 -16.76 14.30 -8.51
CA ALA A 78 -17.82 14.34 -7.49
C ALA A 78 -17.85 15.69 -6.76
N GLY A 79 -16.70 16.23 -6.37
CA GLY A 79 -16.60 17.54 -5.71
C GLY A 79 -17.08 18.70 -6.57
N TYR A 80 -17.12 18.55 -7.89
CA TYR A 80 -17.56 19.58 -8.81
C TYR A 80 -19.01 19.38 -9.30
N SER A 81 -19.42 18.16 -9.66
CA SER A 81 -20.73 17.82 -10.22
C SER A 81 -21.66 17.20 -9.17
N ARG A 82 -22.71 17.92 -8.79
CA ARG A 82 -23.67 17.48 -7.76
C ARG A 82 -24.44 16.22 -8.18
N SER A 83 -24.78 16.09 -9.46
CA SER A 83 -25.51 14.92 -9.96
C SER A 83 -24.62 13.66 -9.93
N PHE A 84 -23.36 13.78 -10.33
CA PHE A 84 -22.39 12.69 -10.26
C PHE A 84 -22.09 12.32 -8.80
N ASP A 85 -21.94 13.31 -7.92
CA ASP A 85 -21.71 13.14 -6.49
C ASP A 85 -22.77 12.26 -5.83
N ASN A 86 -24.05 12.56 -6.05
CA ASN A 86 -25.15 11.85 -5.44
C ASN A 86 -25.19 10.34 -5.78
N VAL A 87 -24.75 9.96 -6.97
CA VAL A 87 -24.72 8.55 -7.41
C VAL A 87 -23.45 7.86 -6.95
N VAL A 88 -22.30 8.47 -7.28
CA VAL A 88 -21.00 7.82 -7.08
C VAL A 88 -20.67 7.70 -5.60
N MET A 89 -20.99 8.70 -4.78
CA MET A 89 -20.74 8.57 -3.33
C MET A 89 -21.58 7.47 -2.69
N ARG A 90 -22.77 7.18 -3.17
CA ARG A 90 -23.55 6.01 -2.70
C ARG A 90 -22.88 4.68 -3.05
N VAL A 91 -22.27 4.58 -4.24
CA VAL A 91 -21.50 3.40 -4.62
C VAL A 91 -20.26 3.28 -3.72
N MET A 92 -19.56 4.39 -3.46
CA MET A 92 -18.41 4.41 -2.55
C MET A 92 -18.82 4.01 -1.12
N ASP A 93 -19.97 4.48 -0.64
CA ASP A 93 -20.51 4.11 0.69
C ASP A 93 -20.85 2.60 0.75
N GLY A 94 -21.43 2.06 -0.33
CA GLY A 94 -21.68 0.63 -0.47
C GLY A 94 -20.38 -0.20 -0.42
N LEU A 95 -19.33 0.23 -1.11
CA LEU A 95 -18.04 -0.46 -1.06
C LEU A 95 -17.41 -0.43 0.34
N MET A 96 -17.54 0.69 1.06
CA MET A 96 -17.00 0.82 2.42
C MET A 96 -17.81 0.03 3.48
N SER A 97 -19.04 -0.40 3.17
CA SER A 97 -19.81 -1.25 4.07
C SER A 97 -19.29 -2.69 4.14
N ILE A 98 -18.51 -3.09 3.14
CA ILE A 98 -17.91 -4.43 3.08
C ILE A 98 -16.51 -4.36 3.68
N PRO A 99 -16.13 -5.24 4.65
CA PRO A 99 -14.78 -5.31 5.15
C PRO A 99 -13.76 -5.52 4.02
N THR A 100 -12.70 -4.70 4.01
CA THR A 100 -11.66 -4.65 2.95
C THR A 100 -11.13 -6.04 2.57
N ILE A 101 -10.79 -6.85 3.59
CA ILE A 101 -10.24 -8.20 3.37
C ILE A 101 -11.27 -9.11 2.69
N LEU A 102 -12.53 -9.05 3.10
CA LEU A 102 -13.59 -9.90 2.50
C LEU A 102 -13.85 -9.53 1.04
N LEU A 103 -13.88 -8.24 0.73
CA LEU A 103 -14.04 -7.78 -0.65
C LEU A 103 -12.84 -8.20 -1.51
N ALA A 104 -11.61 -8.07 -0.99
CA ALA A 104 -10.41 -8.50 -1.70
C ALA A 104 -10.41 -10.02 -1.96
N ILE A 105 -10.78 -10.84 -0.96
CA ILE A 105 -10.91 -12.30 -1.13
C ILE A 105 -11.95 -12.63 -2.21
N ALA A 106 -13.12 -11.99 -2.18
CA ALA A 106 -14.17 -12.21 -3.18
C ALA A 106 -13.68 -11.89 -4.60
N LEU A 107 -12.98 -10.77 -4.78
CA LEU A 107 -12.42 -10.38 -6.08
C LEU A 107 -11.37 -11.37 -6.58
N ILE A 108 -10.43 -11.79 -5.73
CA ILE A 108 -9.39 -12.78 -6.10
C ILE A 108 -10.01 -14.14 -6.41
N SER A 109 -11.05 -14.55 -5.67
CA SER A 109 -11.73 -15.82 -5.90
C SER A 109 -12.47 -15.89 -7.24
N LEU A 110 -12.96 -14.73 -7.71
CA LEU A 110 -13.65 -14.62 -9.00
C LEU A 110 -12.68 -14.55 -10.20
N THR A 111 -11.52 -13.95 -10.01
CA THR A 111 -10.58 -13.65 -11.11
C THR A 111 -9.38 -14.60 -11.17
N GLY A 112 -9.12 -15.33 -10.10
CA GLY A 112 -7.97 -16.20 -9.93
C GLY A 112 -6.77 -15.52 -9.25
N PRO A 113 -5.73 -16.29 -8.88
CA PRO A 113 -4.53 -15.77 -8.21
C PRO A 113 -3.61 -15.03 -9.18
N GLY A 114 -2.98 -13.95 -8.69
CA GLY A 114 -1.99 -13.19 -9.45
C GLY A 114 -1.65 -11.86 -8.79
N ILE A 115 -0.39 -11.41 -8.94
CA ILE A 115 0.07 -10.16 -8.31
C ILE A 115 -0.73 -8.95 -8.82
N GLY A 116 -1.00 -8.88 -10.12
CA GLY A 116 -1.79 -7.79 -10.69
C GLY A 116 -3.23 -7.76 -10.16
N ILE A 117 -3.85 -8.94 -10.04
CA ILE A 117 -5.19 -9.10 -9.48
C ILE A 117 -5.20 -8.71 -8.00
N LEU A 118 -4.19 -9.12 -7.24
CA LEU A 118 -4.02 -8.75 -5.84
C LEU A 118 -3.93 -7.24 -5.65
N ILE A 119 -3.15 -6.53 -6.49
CA ILE A 119 -3.02 -5.07 -6.47
C ILE A 119 -4.39 -4.41 -6.68
N VAL A 120 -5.15 -4.86 -7.68
CA VAL A 120 -6.49 -4.33 -7.98
C VAL A 120 -7.48 -4.64 -6.85
N ALA A 121 -7.44 -5.88 -6.34
CA ALA A 121 -8.31 -6.33 -5.25
C ALA A 121 -8.08 -5.54 -3.95
N ILE A 122 -6.86 -5.08 -3.68
CA ILE A 122 -6.55 -4.20 -2.55
C ILE A 122 -6.90 -2.74 -2.87
N ALA A 123 -6.65 -2.26 -4.10
CA ALA A 123 -6.89 -0.88 -4.49
C ALA A 123 -8.39 -0.50 -4.50
N ILE A 124 -9.27 -1.41 -4.94
CA ILE A 124 -10.72 -1.15 -5.05
C ILE A 124 -11.32 -0.74 -3.69
N PRO A 125 -11.18 -1.49 -2.59
CA PRO A 125 -11.74 -1.10 -1.29
C PRO A 125 -11.06 0.12 -0.65
N GLU A 126 -9.84 0.48 -1.03
CA GLU A 126 -9.13 1.67 -0.55
C GLU A 126 -9.53 2.95 -1.32
N THR A 127 -10.01 2.82 -2.55
CA THR A 127 -10.39 3.93 -3.42
C THR A 127 -11.46 4.86 -2.81
N PRO A 128 -12.53 4.38 -2.14
CA PRO A 128 -13.55 5.24 -1.56
C PRO A 128 -13.03 6.24 -0.53
N ALA A 129 -12.08 5.84 0.32
CA ALA A 129 -11.47 6.71 1.30
C ALA A 129 -10.72 7.88 0.65
N VAL A 130 -9.96 7.60 -0.42
CA VAL A 130 -9.26 8.61 -1.23
C VAL A 130 -10.26 9.53 -1.94
N ALA A 131 -11.27 8.96 -2.60
CA ALA A 131 -12.27 9.74 -3.33
C ALA A 131 -13.02 10.71 -2.42
N ARG A 132 -13.38 10.27 -1.21
CA ARG A 132 -14.07 11.08 -0.20
C ARG A 132 -13.19 12.21 0.33
N LEU A 133 -11.90 11.94 0.57
CA LEU A 133 -10.92 12.94 0.96
C LEU A 133 -10.77 14.01 -0.12
N VAL A 134 -10.51 13.62 -1.35
CA VAL A 134 -10.33 14.54 -2.49
C VAL A 134 -11.59 15.38 -2.71
N ARG A 135 -12.77 14.75 -2.70
CA ARG A 135 -14.06 15.44 -2.78
C ARG A 135 -14.19 16.53 -1.72
N SER A 136 -13.86 16.24 -0.46
CA SER A 136 -13.93 17.22 0.64
C SER A 136 -13.04 18.43 0.40
N VAL A 137 -11.83 18.21 -0.10
CA VAL A 137 -10.88 19.29 -0.46
C VAL A 137 -11.44 20.12 -1.62
N VAL A 138 -11.94 19.49 -2.68
CA VAL A 138 -12.53 20.17 -3.84
C VAL A 138 -13.72 21.04 -3.42
N LEU A 139 -14.63 20.53 -2.58
CA LEU A 139 -15.75 21.29 -2.03
C LEU A 139 -15.31 22.54 -1.24
N GLY A 140 -14.22 22.40 -0.46
CA GLY A 140 -13.66 23.51 0.31
C GLY A 140 -12.92 24.55 -0.53
N VAL A 141 -12.40 24.15 -1.70
CA VAL A 141 -11.60 25.04 -2.55
C VAL A 141 -12.43 25.72 -3.63
N ARG A 142 -13.45 25.05 -4.17
CA ARG A 142 -14.24 25.57 -5.31
C ARG A 142 -14.96 26.90 -5.03
N GLY A 143 -15.33 27.17 -3.77
CA GLY A 143 -15.98 28.44 -3.34
C GLY A 143 -15.01 29.49 -2.85
N ARG A 144 -13.70 29.34 -3.10
CA ARG A 144 -12.73 30.37 -2.68
C ARG A 144 -12.69 31.55 -3.67
N PRO A 145 -12.47 32.81 -3.19
CA PRO A 145 -12.54 34.01 -4.02
C PRO A 145 -11.63 33.95 -5.27
N TYR A 146 -10.45 33.32 -5.18
CA TYR A 146 -9.54 33.22 -6.33
C TYR A 146 -10.05 32.24 -7.42
N VAL A 147 -10.86 31.24 -7.03
CA VAL A 147 -11.50 30.32 -8.00
C VAL A 147 -12.67 31.01 -8.69
N GLU A 148 -13.49 31.75 -7.89
CA GLU A 148 -14.58 32.55 -8.42
C GLU A 148 -14.08 33.65 -9.37
N ALA A 149 -13.03 34.37 -8.99
CA ALA A 149 -12.39 35.38 -9.83
C ALA A 149 -11.88 34.79 -11.16
N ALA A 150 -11.32 33.57 -11.15
CA ALA A 150 -10.89 32.89 -12.38
C ALA A 150 -12.08 32.55 -13.29
N LEU A 151 -13.20 32.10 -12.72
CA LEU A 151 -14.44 31.82 -13.47
C LEU A 151 -15.05 33.11 -14.05
N CYS A 152 -15.14 34.19 -13.25
CA CYS A 152 -15.61 35.49 -13.71
C CYS A 152 -14.72 36.08 -14.82
N GLY A 153 -13.41 35.81 -14.75
CA GLY A 153 -12.44 36.14 -15.80
C GLY A 153 -12.51 35.27 -17.05
N GLY A 154 -13.53 34.40 -17.18
CA GLY A 154 -13.77 33.59 -18.37
C GLY A 154 -12.89 32.32 -18.47
N ALA A 155 -12.24 31.89 -17.40
CA ALA A 155 -11.46 30.66 -17.42
C ALA A 155 -12.39 29.44 -17.60
N ARG A 156 -12.05 28.60 -18.58
CA ARG A 156 -12.79 27.32 -18.83
C ARG A 156 -12.58 26.35 -17.66
N LEU A 157 -13.61 25.56 -17.39
CA LEU A 157 -13.62 24.59 -16.29
C LEU A 157 -12.38 23.67 -16.21
N PRO A 158 -11.90 23.03 -17.29
CA PRO A 158 -10.70 22.20 -17.22
C PRO A 158 -9.47 22.98 -16.74
N LYS A 159 -9.34 24.25 -17.13
CA LYS A 159 -8.23 25.13 -16.69
C LYS A 159 -8.33 25.43 -15.20
N VAL A 160 -9.54 25.68 -14.69
CA VAL A 160 -9.78 25.92 -13.25
C VAL A 160 -9.46 24.66 -12.43
N LEU A 161 -9.93 23.48 -12.88
CA LEU A 161 -9.64 22.21 -12.24
C LEU A 161 -8.14 21.95 -12.16
N TRP A 162 -7.43 22.06 -13.28
CA TRP A 162 -6.00 21.76 -13.36
C TRP A 162 -5.11 22.77 -12.62
N ARG A 163 -5.41 24.07 -12.72
CA ARG A 163 -4.52 25.13 -12.23
C ARG A 163 -4.82 25.58 -10.79
N HIS A 164 -6.05 25.43 -10.33
CA HIS A 164 -6.49 25.96 -9.03
C HIS A 164 -6.95 24.89 -8.05
N ILE A 165 -7.65 23.85 -8.52
CA ILE A 165 -8.24 22.83 -7.64
C ILE A 165 -7.26 21.68 -7.43
N LEU A 166 -6.75 21.08 -8.49
CA LEU A 166 -5.87 19.92 -8.41
C LEU A 166 -4.61 20.16 -7.55
N PRO A 167 -3.87 21.28 -7.69
CA PRO A 167 -2.71 21.54 -6.83
C PRO A 167 -3.04 21.61 -5.35
N SER A 168 -4.26 22.04 -4.99
CA SER A 168 -4.72 22.09 -3.61
C SER A 168 -5.07 20.71 -3.04
N THR A 169 -5.30 19.70 -3.87
CA THR A 169 -5.57 18.33 -3.43
C THR A 169 -4.31 17.51 -3.20
N ILE A 170 -3.19 17.86 -3.85
CA ILE A 170 -1.95 17.08 -3.81
C ILE A 170 -1.44 16.84 -2.38
N PRO A 171 -1.35 17.84 -1.48
CA PRO A 171 -0.86 17.61 -0.13
C PRO A 171 -1.68 16.56 0.64
N ALA A 172 -3.00 16.69 0.61
CA ALA A 172 -3.88 15.74 1.27
C ALA A 172 -3.82 14.35 0.63
N LEU A 173 -3.72 14.29 -0.71
CA LEU A 173 -3.59 13.05 -1.47
C LEU A 173 -2.29 12.31 -1.14
N MET A 174 -1.16 13.00 -1.00
CA MET A 174 0.13 12.39 -0.66
C MET A 174 0.10 11.75 0.72
N VAL A 175 -0.47 12.43 1.72
CA VAL A 175 -0.66 11.87 3.06
C VAL A 175 -1.55 10.64 3.03
N GLN A 176 -2.69 10.73 2.33
CA GLN A 176 -3.62 9.61 2.20
C GLN A 176 -2.99 8.43 1.46
N ALA A 177 -2.20 8.67 0.41
CA ALA A 177 -1.50 7.63 -0.33
C ALA A 177 -0.49 6.87 0.54
N ALA A 178 0.22 7.56 1.46
CA ALA A 178 1.09 6.89 2.43
C ALA A 178 0.29 5.99 3.38
N THR A 179 -0.85 6.46 3.90
CA THR A 179 -1.74 5.66 4.75
C THR A 179 -2.27 4.42 4.00
N VAL A 180 -2.72 4.61 2.75
CA VAL A 180 -3.18 3.49 1.90
C VAL A 180 -2.05 2.51 1.60
N CYS A 181 -0.82 2.99 1.40
CA CYS A 181 0.34 2.12 1.19
C CYS A 181 0.62 1.23 2.40
N ALA A 182 0.58 1.79 3.61
CA ALA A 182 0.75 1.03 4.84
C ALA A 182 -0.37 0.00 5.04
N SER A 183 -1.64 0.40 4.81
CA SER A 183 -2.80 -0.49 4.85
C SER A 183 -2.69 -1.62 3.81
N ALA A 184 -2.28 -1.30 2.58
CA ALA A 184 -2.13 -2.27 1.51
C ALA A 184 -1.05 -3.33 1.80
N ILE A 185 0.08 -2.94 2.40
CA ILE A 185 1.13 -3.89 2.83
C ILE A 185 0.58 -4.86 3.89
N LEU A 186 -0.17 -4.35 4.86
CA LEU A 186 -0.80 -5.20 5.90
C LEU A 186 -1.88 -6.10 5.31
N THR A 187 -2.69 -5.58 4.39
CA THR A 187 -3.74 -6.36 3.71
C THR A 187 -3.14 -7.46 2.83
N GLU A 188 -2.06 -7.18 2.10
CA GLU A 188 -1.29 -8.19 1.34
C GLU A 188 -0.82 -9.30 2.27
N ALA A 189 -0.19 -8.93 3.39
CA ALA A 189 0.31 -9.91 4.35
C ALA A 189 -0.82 -10.76 4.94
N GLY A 190 -1.98 -10.15 5.25
CA GLY A 190 -3.17 -10.85 5.72
C GLY A 190 -3.77 -11.80 4.68
N LEU A 191 -3.90 -11.37 3.43
CA LEU A 191 -4.38 -12.19 2.31
C LEU A 191 -3.43 -13.35 2.01
N SER A 192 -2.12 -13.12 2.02
CA SER A 192 -1.10 -14.15 1.87
C SER A 192 -1.13 -15.14 3.04
N PHE A 193 -1.35 -14.66 4.28
CA PHE A 193 -1.52 -15.52 5.46
C PHE A 193 -2.75 -16.43 5.34
N LEU A 194 -3.83 -15.94 4.75
CA LEU A 194 -5.05 -16.72 4.47
C LEU A 194 -4.93 -17.63 3.24
N GLY A 195 -3.81 -17.57 2.51
CA GLY A 195 -3.55 -18.41 1.34
C GLY A 195 -4.16 -17.90 0.02
N VAL A 196 -4.68 -16.68 -0.01
CA VAL A 196 -5.29 -16.05 -1.19
C VAL A 196 -4.50 -14.84 -1.71
N GLY A 197 -3.31 -14.61 -1.17
CA GLY A 197 -2.43 -13.50 -1.55
C GLY A 197 -1.49 -13.81 -2.71
N VAL A 198 -0.21 -13.48 -2.53
CA VAL A 198 0.87 -13.77 -3.48
C VAL A 198 1.06 -15.29 -3.60
N PRO A 199 1.30 -15.85 -4.81
CA PRO A 199 1.61 -17.27 -4.98
C PRO A 199 2.75 -17.74 -4.06
N PRO A 200 2.67 -18.96 -3.46
CA PRO A 200 3.63 -19.46 -2.47
C PRO A 200 5.08 -19.55 -2.94
N GLU A 201 5.29 -19.66 -4.25
CA GLU A 201 6.61 -19.73 -4.89
C GLU A 201 7.35 -18.40 -4.77
N ILE A 202 6.59 -17.30 -4.79
CA ILE A 202 7.14 -15.95 -4.75
C ILE A 202 7.34 -15.53 -3.28
N PRO A 203 8.56 -15.14 -2.86
CA PRO A 203 8.77 -14.69 -1.50
C PRO A 203 8.03 -13.37 -1.25
N SER A 204 7.12 -13.36 -0.26
CA SER A 204 6.57 -12.16 0.38
C SER A 204 6.59 -12.36 1.88
N TRP A 205 6.55 -11.27 2.64
CA TRP A 205 6.56 -11.39 4.09
C TRP A 205 5.33 -12.14 4.61
N GLY A 206 4.16 -11.92 4.02
CA GLY A 206 2.94 -12.63 4.36
C GLY A 206 3.05 -14.14 4.12
N ASN A 207 3.54 -14.57 2.96
CA ASN A 207 3.74 -15.97 2.64
C ASN A 207 4.74 -16.66 3.56
N MET A 208 5.84 -15.96 3.92
CA MET A 208 6.83 -16.51 4.85
C MET A 208 6.23 -16.76 6.21
N ILE A 209 5.47 -15.81 6.74
CA ILE A 209 4.79 -15.95 8.04
C ILE A 209 3.76 -17.09 7.98
N ALA A 210 2.96 -17.14 6.91
CA ALA A 210 1.93 -18.16 6.73
C ALA A 210 2.50 -19.58 6.68
N SER A 211 3.54 -19.79 5.88
CA SER A 211 4.18 -21.11 5.70
C SER A 211 4.92 -21.60 6.94
N SER A 212 5.33 -20.67 7.81
CA SER A 212 6.15 -20.97 8.98
C SER A 212 5.37 -21.10 10.29
N ARG A 213 4.05 -20.85 10.28
CA ARG A 213 3.22 -20.83 11.50
C ARG A 213 3.30 -22.11 12.34
N LEU A 214 3.45 -23.27 11.70
CA LEU A 214 3.54 -24.56 12.37
C LEU A 214 4.93 -24.83 12.96
N TYR A 215 5.94 -24.05 12.57
CA TYR A 215 7.35 -24.26 12.93
C TYR A 215 7.88 -23.20 13.89
N LEU A 216 7.00 -22.36 14.46
CA LEU A 216 7.39 -21.25 15.33
C LEU A 216 8.28 -21.71 16.52
N ALA A 217 7.95 -22.85 17.11
CA ALA A 217 8.70 -23.39 18.26
C ALA A 217 10.10 -23.92 17.86
N ILE A 218 10.28 -24.33 16.60
CA ILE A 218 11.52 -24.96 16.12
C ILE A 218 12.42 -23.93 15.43
N ALA A 219 11.83 -23.10 14.58
CA ALA A 219 12.55 -22.12 13.75
C ALA A 219 11.89 -20.72 13.85
N PRO A 220 12.00 -20.03 15.00
CA PRO A 220 11.28 -18.76 15.24
C PRO A 220 11.67 -17.64 14.26
N MET A 221 12.90 -17.62 13.76
CA MET A 221 13.38 -16.60 12.83
C MET A 221 12.62 -16.59 11.50
N THR A 222 11.99 -17.71 11.10
CA THR A 222 11.17 -17.80 9.90
C THR A 222 9.91 -16.92 9.96
N ILE A 223 9.47 -16.52 11.15
CA ILE A 223 8.35 -15.62 11.40
C ILE A 223 8.84 -14.25 11.87
N PHE A 224 9.78 -14.22 12.85
CA PHE A 224 10.21 -12.95 13.45
C PHE A 224 10.97 -12.07 12.44
N ALA A 225 11.78 -12.62 11.55
CA ALA A 225 12.53 -11.84 10.58
C ALA A 225 11.61 -11.11 9.57
N PRO A 226 10.71 -11.80 8.82
CA PRO A 226 9.78 -11.14 7.93
C PRO A 226 8.76 -10.27 8.70
N GLY A 227 8.32 -10.67 9.89
CA GLY A 227 7.41 -9.91 10.73
C GLY A 227 8.00 -8.60 11.21
N ALA A 228 9.25 -8.58 11.65
CA ALA A 228 9.95 -7.37 12.04
C ALA A 228 10.17 -6.43 10.85
N CYS A 229 10.56 -6.94 9.68
CA CYS A 229 10.70 -6.15 8.46
C CYS A 229 9.37 -5.51 8.05
N LEU A 230 8.27 -6.27 8.11
CA LEU A 230 6.92 -5.79 7.83
C LEU A 230 6.54 -4.66 8.80
N ALA A 231 6.70 -4.89 10.11
CA ALA A 231 6.36 -3.90 11.14
C ALA A 231 7.17 -2.61 10.99
N VAL A 232 8.49 -2.70 10.80
CA VAL A 232 9.37 -1.54 10.58
C VAL A 232 9.00 -0.80 9.32
N THR A 233 8.65 -1.51 8.24
CA THR A 233 8.25 -0.89 6.97
C THR A 233 6.94 -0.14 7.10
N VAL A 234 5.92 -0.75 7.70
CA VAL A 234 4.62 -0.11 7.94
C VAL A 234 4.79 1.14 8.82
N LEU A 235 5.58 1.03 9.90
CA LEU A 235 5.89 2.17 10.77
C LEU A 235 6.60 3.28 9.99
N ALA A 236 7.61 2.94 9.17
CA ALA A 236 8.36 3.91 8.37
C ALA A 236 7.48 4.62 7.33
N VAL A 237 6.53 3.90 6.69
CA VAL A 237 5.58 4.49 5.74
C VAL A 237 4.61 5.43 6.45
N ASN A 238 4.09 5.06 7.63
CA ASN A 238 3.21 5.92 8.43
C ASN A 238 3.94 7.19 8.88
N LEU A 239 5.16 7.06 9.43
CA LEU A 239 5.98 8.22 9.82
C LEU A 239 6.30 9.14 8.64
N LEU A 240 6.49 8.58 7.44
CA LEU A 240 6.65 9.37 6.22
C LEU A 240 5.37 10.13 5.89
N GLY A 241 4.20 9.50 6.03
CA GLY A 241 2.89 10.14 5.87
C GLY A 241 2.70 11.30 6.85
N ASP A 242 3.05 11.10 8.13
CA ASP A 242 2.97 12.15 9.16
C ASP A 242 3.95 13.30 8.87
N GLY A 243 5.19 12.99 8.46
CA GLY A 243 6.17 14.00 8.06
C GLY A 243 5.73 14.83 6.84
N LEU A 244 5.08 14.19 5.85
CA LEU A 244 4.47 14.90 4.73
C LEU A 244 3.33 15.81 5.20
N ARG A 245 2.48 15.34 6.11
CA ARG A 245 1.41 16.14 6.69
C ARG A 245 1.94 17.39 7.38
N ASP A 246 2.97 17.25 8.23
CA ASP A 246 3.58 18.35 8.95
C ASP A 246 4.25 19.36 8.01
N MET A 247 4.86 18.88 6.93
CA MET A 247 5.49 19.75 5.91
C MET A 247 4.47 20.61 5.15
N PHE A 248 3.27 20.07 4.92
CA PHE A 248 2.20 20.78 4.21
C PHE A 248 1.24 21.55 5.13
N ASP A 249 1.35 21.45 6.48
CA ASP A 249 0.53 22.21 7.41
C ASP A 249 1.06 23.65 7.57
N PRO A 250 0.30 24.68 7.10
CA PRO A 250 0.70 26.07 7.24
C PRO A 250 0.79 26.54 8.69
N ARG A 251 0.10 25.85 9.63
CA ARG A 251 0.06 26.23 11.05
C ARG A 251 1.34 25.82 11.79
N ALA A 252 2.02 24.77 11.34
CA ALA A 252 3.29 24.34 11.90
C ALA A 252 4.40 25.41 11.73
N LYS A 253 4.36 26.21 10.64
CA LYS A 253 5.31 27.31 10.38
C LYS A 253 5.15 28.52 11.29
N ARG A 254 4.01 28.71 11.96
CA ARG A 254 3.78 29.85 12.88
C ARG A 254 4.24 29.60 14.32
N ARG A 255 4.64 28.38 14.66
CA ARG A 255 5.11 27.99 16.00
C ARG A 255 6.63 27.91 16.13
N ARG A 256 7.36 28.16 15.06
CA ARG A 256 8.82 28.35 15.05
C ARG A 256 9.14 29.81 14.76
#